data_3c9829fec7c3e307b62970ac20cd4b8d
#
_entry.id   3c9829fec7c3e307b62970ac20cd4b8d
#
_cell.length_a   1.000
_cell.length_b   1.000
_cell.length_c   1.000
_cell.angle_alpha   90.00
_cell.angle_beta   90.00
_cell.angle_gamma   90.00
#
_symmetry.space_group_name_H-M   'P 1'
#
loop_
_entity.id
_entity.type
_entity.pdbx_description
1 polymer ?
#
loop_
_entity_poly.entity_id
_entity_poly.type
_entity_poly.pdbx_seq_one_letter_code
_entity_poly.pdbx_strand_id
1 'polypeptide(L)'
;MLFDAHAATLSPNEQFVLDLVIVTVAVASLIFTDSKFKSKKPGLIFTILVVLAISGRLLLNPIPNVQPVTFLAIMVGIYFGISYSIAFATIVTLSSNVILEHGIWSNYQIIGWASVGILAALLRNQFIQNEKLNITNLAIFAAFSGFLFDWTVSLSILHNVDTSFFLIYLLN
;
A
#
# COMPACT_ATOMS: atom_id res chain seq x y z
N MET A 1 -24.89 -17.86 4.62
CA MET A 1 -24.01 -17.67 3.47
C MET A 1 -22.92 -16.71 3.93
N LEU A 2 -21.72 -17.20 4.17
CA LEU A 2 -20.56 -16.36 4.43
C LEU A 2 -20.28 -15.62 3.13
N PHE A 3 -20.24 -14.29 3.18
CA PHE A 3 -19.84 -13.45 2.05
C PHE A 3 -18.41 -13.84 1.68
N ASP A 4 -18.24 -14.43 0.51
CA ASP A 4 -16.94 -14.69 -0.04
C ASP A 4 -16.36 -13.35 -0.56
N ALA A 5 -15.55 -12.71 0.27
CA ALA A 5 -14.90 -11.46 -0.08
C ALA A 5 -13.97 -11.59 -1.31
N HIS A 6 -13.67 -12.82 -1.71
CA HIS A 6 -12.86 -13.15 -2.88
C HIS A 6 -13.66 -13.28 -4.19
N ALA A 7 -14.99 -13.21 -4.14
CA ALA A 7 -15.86 -13.34 -5.31
C ALA A 7 -16.01 -12.07 -6.15
N ALA A 8 -15.16 -11.08 -6.00
CA ALA A 8 -15.25 -9.84 -6.75
C ALA A 8 -14.67 -9.95 -8.17
N THR A 9 -15.40 -9.56 -9.08
CA THR A 9 -15.73 -9.96 -10.41
C THR A 9 -15.14 -9.09 -11.52
N LEU A 10 -13.86 -8.76 -11.43
CA LEU A 10 -13.15 -8.40 -12.64
C LEU A 10 -12.81 -9.69 -13.39
N SER A 11 -13.11 -9.74 -14.68
CA SER A 11 -12.61 -10.83 -15.50
C SER A 11 -11.07 -10.84 -15.46
N PRO A 12 -10.42 -11.99 -15.69
CA PRO A 12 -8.94 -12.06 -15.69
C PRO A 12 -8.30 -11.03 -16.64
N ASN A 13 -8.95 -10.72 -17.75
CA ASN A 13 -8.47 -9.73 -18.72
C ASN A 13 -8.57 -8.29 -18.17
N GLU A 14 -9.68 -7.95 -17.51
CA GLU A 14 -9.85 -6.62 -16.89
C GLU A 14 -8.87 -6.41 -15.76
N GLN A 15 -8.65 -7.42 -14.92
CA GLN A 15 -7.65 -7.37 -13.86
C GLN A 15 -6.26 -7.17 -14.44
N PHE A 16 -5.88 -7.93 -15.49
CA PHE A 16 -4.59 -7.78 -16.15
C PHE A 16 -4.38 -6.38 -16.73
N VAL A 17 -5.39 -5.81 -17.40
CA VAL A 17 -5.31 -4.44 -17.94
C VAL A 17 -5.12 -3.42 -16.82
N LEU A 18 -5.86 -3.56 -15.72
CA LEU A 18 -5.75 -2.67 -14.57
C LEU A 18 -4.36 -2.74 -13.93
N ASP A 19 -3.83 -3.93 -13.74
CA ASP A 19 -2.48 -4.13 -13.20
C ASP A 19 -1.41 -3.53 -14.11
N LEU A 20 -1.55 -3.70 -15.43
CA LEU A 20 -0.64 -3.11 -16.41
C LEU A 20 -0.64 -1.57 -16.31
N VAL A 21 -1.82 -0.96 -16.18
CA VAL A 21 -1.94 0.51 -15.98
C VAL A 21 -1.24 0.93 -14.68
N ILE A 22 -1.50 0.23 -13.57
CA ILE A 22 -0.90 0.55 -12.27
C ILE A 22 0.63 0.42 -12.32
N VAL A 23 1.15 -0.67 -12.91
CA VAL A 23 2.60 -0.87 -13.08
C VAL A 23 3.20 0.23 -13.96
N THR A 24 2.52 0.60 -15.05
CA THR A 24 2.98 1.66 -15.93
C THR A 24 3.09 3.00 -15.19
N VAL A 25 2.07 3.36 -14.40
CA VAL A 25 2.08 4.57 -13.56
C VAL A 25 3.21 4.52 -12.54
N ALA A 26 3.42 3.37 -11.87
CA ALA A 26 4.47 3.20 -10.89
C ALA A 26 5.87 3.34 -11.52
N VAL A 27 6.12 2.73 -12.68
CA VAL A 27 7.38 2.85 -13.41
C VAL A 27 7.60 4.29 -13.91
N ALA A 28 6.59 4.91 -14.51
CA ALA A 28 6.66 6.29 -14.95
C ALA A 28 6.99 7.23 -13.79
N SER A 29 6.37 7.03 -12.62
CA SER A 29 6.64 7.84 -11.43
C SER A 29 8.10 7.75 -10.97
N LEU A 30 8.75 6.59 -11.11
CA LEU A 30 10.19 6.42 -10.78
C LEU A 30 11.11 7.10 -11.79
N ILE A 31 10.77 7.05 -13.09
CA ILE A 31 11.59 7.65 -14.15
C ILE A 31 11.65 9.17 -14.02
N PHE A 32 10.54 9.81 -13.63
CA PHE A 32 10.42 11.26 -13.59
C PHE A 32 10.74 11.89 -12.23
N THR A 33 11.23 11.10 -11.26
CA THR A 33 11.46 11.65 -9.92
C THR A 33 12.79 11.21 -9.33
N ASP A 34 13.57 12.20 -8.89
CA ASP A 34 14.78 11.94 -8.12
C ASP A 34 14.45 11.56 -6.67
N SER A 35 15.18 10.59 -6.16
CA SER A 35 15.09 10.21 -4.74
C SER A 35 15.58 11.36 -3.85
N LYS A 36 14.80 11.70 -2.83
CA LYS A 36 15.20 12.65 -1.78
C LYS A 36 16.22 12.06 -0.80
N PHE A 37 16.48 10.77 -0.92
CA PHE A 37 17.43 10.08 -0.06
C PHE A 37 18.86 10.32 -0.52
N LYS A 38 19.62 11.08 0.28
CA LYS A 38 21.03 11.39 0.04
C LYS A 38 21.92 10.18 0.34
N SER A 39 21.94 9.20 -0.56
CA SER A 39 22.80 8.03 -0.47
C SER A 39 23.56 7.82 -1.77
N LYS A 40 24.73 7.19 -1.67
CA LYS A 40 25.51 6.77 -2.86
C LYS A 40 24.83 5.64 -3.65
N LYS A 41 23.88 4.91 -3.03
CA LYS A 41 23.17 3.77 -3.64
C LYS A 41 21.69 3.75 -3.24
N PRO A 42 20.90 4.77 -3.60
CA PRO A 42 19.49 4.85 -3.18
C PRO A 42 18.66 3.66 -3.72
N GLY A 43 18.91 3.24 -4.96
CA GLY A 43 18.20 2.09 -5.56
C GLY A 43 18.44 0.79 -4.81
N LEU A 44 19.67 0.51 -4.34
CA LEU A 44 19.95 -0.68 -3.55
C LEU A 44 19.17 -0.68 -2.22
N ILE A 45 19.14 0.45 -1.53
CA ILE A 45 18.42 0.56 -0.26
C ILE A 45 16.91 0.39 -0.49
N PHE A 46 16.37 1.01 -1.54
CA PHE A 46 14.98 0.83 -1.92
C PHE A 46 14.65 -0.65 -2.20
N THR A 47 15.50 -1.34 -2.98
CA THR A 47 15.34 -2.77 -3.26
C THR A 47 15.35 -3.61 -1.99
N ILE A 48 16.24 -3.33 -1.04
CA ILE A 48 16.28 -4.02 0.25
C ILE A 48 14.96 -3.82 1.01
N LEU A 49 14.42 -2.60 1.05
CA LEU A 49 13.14 -2.32 1.71
C LEU A 49 11.97 -3.07 1.05
N VAL A 50 11.96 -3.16 -0.28
CA VAL A 50 10.96 -3.95 -1.03
C VAL A 50 11.07 -5.43 -0.67
N VAL A 51 12.28 -6.00 -0.69
CA VAL A 51 12.50 -7.42 -0.35
C VAL A 51 12.09 -7.70 1.09
N LEU A 52 12.44 -6.83 2.04
CA LEU A 52 12.03 -6.97 3.44
C LEU A 52 10.50 -6.92 3.59
N ALA A 53 9.83 -6.03 2.85
CA ALA A 53 8.37 -5.93 2.89
C ALA A 53 7.69 -7.19 2.36
N ILE A 54 8.14 -7.70 1.20
CA ILE A 54 7.60 -8.93 0.61
C ILE A 54 7.86 -10.12 1.53
N SER A 55 9.10 -10.31 1.96
CA SER A 55 9.47 -11.43 2.84
C SER A 55 8.72 -11.37 4.18
N GLY A 56 8.65 -10.19 4.80
CA GLY A 56 7.94 -10.01 6.04
C GLY A 56 6.44 -10.28 5.90
N ARG A 57 5.84 -9.87 4.78
CA ARG A 57 4.42 -10.14 4.51
C ARG A 57 4.14 -11.64 4.34
N LEU A 58 5.02 -12.37 3.64
CA LEU A 58 4.88 -13.81 3.44
C LEU A 58 5.12 -14.57 4.75
N LEU A 59 6.17 -14.24 5.48
CA LEU A 59 6.54 -14.91 6.73
C LEU A 59 5.54 -14.68 7.86
N LEU A 60 4.97 -13.48 7.94
CA LEU A 60 4.04 -13.11 8.99
C LEU A 60 2.56 -13.31 8.61
N ASN A 61 2.29 -13.83 7.41
CA ASN A 61 0.93 -14.13 6.94
C ASN A 61 0.09 -14.96 7.93
N PRO A 62 0.65 -15.94 8.69
CA PRO A 62 -0.13 -16.68 9.68
C PRO A 62 -0.58 -15.84 10.89
N ILE A 63 0.00 -14.65 11.09
CA ILE A 63 -0.33 -13.76 12.21
C ILE A 63 -1.25 -12.65 11.71
N PRO A 64 -2.54 -12.64 12.08
CA PRO A 64 -3.48 -11.63 11.59
C PRO A 64 -3.00 -10.21 11.92
N ASN A 65 -3.10 -9.30 10.95
CA ASN A 65 -2.82 -7.86 11.09
C ASN A 65 -1.38 -7.50 11.49
N VAL A 66 -0.44 -8.44 11.49
CA VAL A 66 0.98 -8.18 11.77
C VAL A 66 1.75 -8.20 10.46
N GLN A 67 1.89 -7.03 9.84
CA GLN A 67 2.63 -6.89 8.58
C GLN A 67 3.57 -5.69 8.63
N PRO A 68 4.85 -5.86 8.24
CA PRO A 68 5.83 -4.76 8.28
C PRO A 68 5.63 -3.74 7.16
N VAL A 69 4.75 -4.02 6.18
CA VAL A 69 4.60 -3.23 4.96
C VAL A 69 4.19 -1.79 5.25
N THR A 70 3.23 -1.56 6.16
CA THR A 70 2.78 -0.21 6.52
C THR A 70 3.93 0.63 7.10
N PHE A 71 4.72 0.06 8.00
CA PHE A 71 5.89 0.74 8.55
C PHE A 71 6.94 1.06 7.47
N LEU A 72 7.22 0.10 6.58
CA LEU A 72 8.17 0.29 5.49
C LEU A 72 7.68 1.29 4.45
N ALA A 73 6.36 1.34 4.19
CA ALA A 73 5.75 2.37 3.34
C ALA A 73 5.94 3.78 3.92
N ILE A 74 5.79 3.96 5.24
CA ILE A 74 6.09 5.22 5.93
C ILE A 74 7.57 5.60 5.73
N MET A 75 8.49 4.67 5.94
CA MET A 75 9.92 4.91 5.77
C MET A 75 10.27 5.30 4.33
N VAL A 76 9.69 4.59 3.35
CA VAL A 76 9.86 4.94 1.93
C VAL A 76 9.33 6.34 1.65
N GLY A 77 8.15 6.70 2.16
CA GLY A 77 7.58 8.03 2.00
C GLY A 77 8.50 9.13 2.56
N ILE A 78 8.96 8.98 3.80
CA ILE A 78 9.83 9.96 4.48
C ILE A 78 11.14 10.14 3.73
N TYR A 79 11.80 9.07 3.33
CA TYR A 79 13.16 9.13 2.80
C TYR A 79 13.23 9.23 1.27
N PHE A 80 12.32 8.59 0.54
CA PHE A 80 12.37 8.53 -0.92
C PHE A 80 11.35 9.44 -1.59
N GLY A 81 10.21 9.71 -0.94
CA GLY A 81 9.17 10.60 -1.45
C GLY A 81 8.03 9.88 -2.18
N ILE A 82 7.16 10.69 -2.82
CA ILE A 82 5.85 10.24 -3.33
C ILE A 82 5.98 9.13 -4.38
N SER A 83 6.81 9.34 -5.41
CA SER A 83 6.91 8.40 -6.53
C SER A 83 7.42 7.02 -6.10
N TYR A 84 8.39 7.00 -5.19
CA TYR A 84 8.88 5.75 -4.62
C TYR A 84 7.84 5.07 -3.73
N SER A 85 6.96 5.83 -3.08
CA SER A 85 5.85 5.26 -2.28
C SER A 85 4.85 4.53 -3.16
N ILE A 86 4.49 5.10 -4.31
CA ILE A 86 3.60 4.47 -5.29
C ILE A 86 4.24 3.18 -5.82
N ALA A 87 5.51 3.26 -6.26
CA ALA A 87 6.23 2.10 -6.77
C ALA A 87 6.40 1.00 -5.71
N PHE A 88 6.74 1.37 -4.47
CA PHE A 88 6.85 0.44 -3.35
C PHE A 88 5.54 -0.33 -3.12
N ALA A 89 4.42 0.39 -2.98
CA ALA A 89 3.11 -0.20 -2.77
C ALA A 89 2.74 -1.17 -3.91
N THR A 90 2.95 -0.76 -5.16
CA THR A 90 2.66 -1.57 -6.34
C THR A 90 3.51 -2.85 -6.38
N ILE A 91 4.85 -2.71 -6.27
CA ILE A 91 5.77 -3.85 -6.38
C ILE A 91 5.53 -4.84 -5.24
N VAL A 92 5.41 -4.35 -3.98
CA VAL A 92 5.20 -5.22 -2.82
C VAL A 92 3.88 -5.97 -2.93
N THR A 93 2.80 -5.28 -3.29
CA THR A 93 1.48 -5.91 -3.39
C THR A 93 1.45 -6.95 -4.50
N LEU A 94 1.80 -6.57 -5.72
CA LEU A 94 1.71 -7.49 -6.86
C LEU A 94 2.63 -8.70 -6.68
N SER A 95 3.88 -8.48 -6.24
CA SER A 95 4.81 -9.60 -6.04
C SER A 95 4.38 -10.55 -4.94
N SER A 96 3.86 -10.05 -3.81
CA SER A 96 3.42 -10.93 -2.72
C SER A 96 2.09 -11.61 -3.01
N ASN A 97 1.17 -10.95 -3.72
CA ASN A 97 -0.14 -11.51 -4.05
C ASN A 97 -0.08 -12.62 -5.12
N VAL A 98 1.04 -12.76 -5.85
CA VAL A 98 1.28 -13.99 -6.65
C VAL A 98 1.22 -15.24 -5.78
N ILE A 99 1.62 -15.13 -4.50
CA ILE A 99 1.64 -16.25 -3.54
C ILE A 99 0.42 -16.21 -2.61
N LEU A 100 -0.01 -14.99 -2.19
CA LEU A 100 -1.08 -14.77 -1.21
C LEU A 100 -2.46 -14.59 -1.85
N GLU A 101 -2.61 -14.98 -3.11
CA GLU A 101 -3.79 -14.77 -3.94
C GLU A 101 -3.99 -13.31 -4.39
N HIS A 102 -4.44 -13.17 -5.64
CA HIS A 102 -4.62 -11.91 -6.32
C HIS A 102 -6.09 -11.68 -6.67
N GLY A 103 -6.57 -10.45 -6.49
CA GLY A 103 -7.95 -10.07 -6.77
C GLY A 103 -8.17 -8.57 -6.67
N ILE A 104 -9.43 -8.14 -6.72
CA ILE A 104 -9.79 -6.71 -6.64
C ILE A 104 -9.22 -6.02 -5.40
N TRP A 105 -9.11 -6.71 -4.27
CA TRP A 105 -8.54 -6.21 -3.02
C TRP A 105 -7.07 -5.80 -3.17
N SER A 106 -6.32 -6.37 -4.12
CA SER A 106 -4.94 -5.99 -4.41
C SER A 106 -4.83 -4.52 -4.80
N ASN A 107 -5.80 -4.00 -5.57
CA ASN A 107 -5.84 -2.59 -5.95
C ASN A 107 -6.04 -1.69 -4.74
N TYR A 108 -6.92 -2.08 -3.82
CA TYR A 108 -7.15 -1.36 -2.57
C TYR A 108 -5.93 -1.43 -1.64
N GLN A 109 -5.20 -2.54 -1.61
CA GLN A 109 -3.93 -2.63 -0.89
C GLN A 109 -2.88 -1.68 -1.47
N ILE A 110 -2.76 -1.60 -2.80
CA ILE A 110 -1.86 -0.65 -3.46
C ILE A 110 -2.24 0.79 -3.09
N ILE A 111 -3.52 1.14 -3.21
CA ILE A 111 -4.02 2.48 -2.85
C ILE A 111 -3.75 2.77 -1.37
N GLY A 112 -4.02 1.82 -0.47
CA GLY A 112 -3.81 1.98 0.96
C GLY A 112 -2.35 2.26 1.32
N TRP A 113 -1.41 1.41 0.90
CA TRP A 113 0.00 1.63 1.18
C TRP A 113 0.61 2.81 0.43
N ALA A 114 0.18 3.06 -0.81
CA ALA A 114 0.60 4.27 -1.52
C ALA A 114 0.15 5.53 -0.79
N SER A 115 -1.11 5.57 -0.32
CA SER A 115 -1.64 6.71 0.46
C SER A 115 -0.85 6.95 1.74
N VAL A 116 -0.54 5.89 2.49
CA VAL A 116 0.31 5.97 3.69
C VAL A 116 1.67 6.55 3.36
N GLY A 117 2.34 6.05 2.32
CA GLY A 117 3.65 6.54 1.92
C GLY A 117 3.62 7.98 1.39
N ILE A 118 2.59 8.34 0.61
CA ILE A 118 2.39 9.71 0.11
C ILE A 118 2.20 10.70 1.27
N LEU A 119 1.32 10.36 2.23
CA LEU A 119 1.12 11.19 3.42
C LEU A 119 2.39 11.31 4.25
N ALA A 120 3.14 10.22 4.42
CA ALA A 120 4.44 10.27 5.09
C ALA A 120 5.44 11.18 4.36
N ALA A 121 5.44 11.19 3.04
CA ALA A 121 6.29 12.08 2.24
C ALA A 121 5.90 13.56 2.39
N LEU A 122 4.59 13.84 2.40
CA LEU A 122 4.07 15.21 2.59
C LEU A 122 4.32 15.74 3.99
N LEU A 123 4.17 14.88 5.00
CA LEU A 123 4.37 15.22 6.41
C LEU A 123 5.82 15.04 6.89
N ARG A 124 6.78 14.81 5.98
CA ARG A 124 8.18 14.54 6.30
C ARG A 124 8.78 15.51 7.31
N ASN A 125 8.50 16.80 7.18
CA ASN A 125 9.03 17.84 8.07
C ASN A 125 8.50 17.73 9.52
N GLN A 126 7.38 17.03 9.73
CA GLN A 126 6.84 16.73 11.07
C GLN A 126 7.61 15.58 11.72
N PHE A 127 8.19 14.68 10.91
CA PHE A 127 8.90 13.50 11.39
C PHE A 127 10.41 13.72 11.50
N ILE A 128 11.00 14.60 10.68
CA ILE A 128 12.43 14.91 10.72
C ILE A 128 12.60 16.37 11.11
N GLN A 129 13.13 16.58 12.33
CA GLN A 129 13.45 17.90 12.86
C GLN A 129 14.92 17.91 13.29
N ASN A 130 15.71 18.87 12.78
CA ASN A 130 17.14 18.98 13.06
C ASN A 130 17.92 17.65 12.85
N GLU A 131 17.64 16.97 11.72
CA GLU A 131 18.24 15.68 11.34
C GLU A 131 17.91 14.51 12.30
N LYS A 132 17.02 14.71 13.26
CA LYS A 132 16.54 13.68 14.19
C LYS A 132 15.10 13.31 13.91
N LEU A 133 14.78 12.03 14.13
CA LEU A 133 13.39 11.54 14.03
C LEU A 133 12.62 11.98 15.28
N ASN A 134 11.45 12.60 15.04
CA ASN A 134 10.46 12.81 16.08
C ASN A 134 9.64 11.53 16.26
N ILE A 135 10.06 10.70 17.21
CA ILE A 135 9.48 9.38 17.47
C ILE A 135 8.00 9.49 17.85
N THR A 136 7.62 10.51 18.60
CA THR A 136 6.21 10.69 19.03
C THR A 136 5.30 10.93 17.83
N ASN A 137 5.65 11.87 16.95
CA ASN A 137 4.85 12.14 15.75
C ASN A 137 4.81 10.93 14.82
N LEU A 138 5.94 10.22 14.70
CA LEU A 138 6.04 9.01 13.88
C LEU A 138 5.16 7.88 14.44
N ALA A 139 5.13 7.68 15.76
CA ALA A 139 4.30 6.67 16.41
C ALA A 139 2.80 6.96 16.24
N ILE A 140 2.39 8.22 16.43
CA ILE A 140 1.00 8.65 16.20
C ILE A 140 0.60 8.41 14.75
N PHE A 141 1.46 8.80 13.81
CA PHE A 141 1.19 8.61 12.39
C PHE A 141 1.16 7.12 12.00
N ALA A 142 2.04 6.30 12.59
CA ALA A 142 2.04 4.86 12.33
C ALA A 142 0.72 4.19 12.80
N ALA A 143 0.20 4.58 13.97
CA ALA A 143 -1.09 4.10 14.45
C ALA A 143 -2.24 4.54 13.52
N PHE A 144 -2.26 5.80 13.11
CA PHE A 144 -3.22 6.32 12.13
C PHE A 144 -3.11 5.60 10.78
N SER A 145 -1.90 5.30 10.33
CA SER A 145 -1.64 4.63 9.05
C SER A 145 -2.18 3.19 9.02
N GLY A 146 -2.12 2.48 10.14
CA GLY A 146 -2.75 1.16 10.26
C GLY A 146 -4.26 1.25 10.04
N PHE A 147 -4.91 2.20 10.69
CA PHE A 147 -6.34 2.46 10.54
C PHE A 147 -6.71 2.89 9.11
N LEU A 148 -5.94 3.82 8.53
CA LEU A 148 -6.15 4.29 7.16
C LEU A 148 -6.05 3.15 6.14
N PHE A 149 -5.04 2.29 6.29
CA PHE A 149 -4.84 1.13 5.42
C PHE A 149 -6.01 0.16 5.52
N ASP A 150 -6.38 -0.23 6.74
CA ASP A 150 -7.46 -1.18 6.99
C ASP A 150 -8.80 -0.66 6.43
N TRP A 151 -9.10 0.60 6.64
CA TRP A 151 -10.28 1.26 6.09
C TRP A 151 -10.29 1.24 4.56
N THR A 152 -9.15 1.57 3.94
CA THR A 152 -9.03 1.59 2.48
C THR A 152 -9.27 0.20 1.89
N VAL A 153 -8.65 -0.84 2.49
CA VAL A 153 -8.83 -2.23 2.00
C VAL A 153 -10.25 -2.72 2.22
N SER A 154 -10.90 -2.33 3.32
CA SER A 154 -12.29 -2.69 3.61
C SER A 154 -13.28 -2.16 2.56
N LEU A 155 -12.95 -1.08 1.84
CA LEU A 155 -13.78 -0.59 0.72
C LEU A 155 -13.87 -1.60 -0.44
N SER A 156 -12.94 -2.54 -0.55
CA SER A 156 -13.03 -3.61 -1.55
C SER A 156 -14.30 -4.46 -1.41
N ILE A 157 -14.86 -4.55 -0.21
CA ILE A 157 -16.10 -5.28 0.07
C ILE A 157 -17.29 -4.67 -0.69
N LEU A 158 -17.27 -3.35 -0.94
CA LEU A 158 -18.35 -2.65 -1.64
C LEU A 158 -18.54 -3.14 -3.08
N HIS A 159 -17.52 -3.71 -3.71
CA HIS A 159 -17.65 -4.32 -5.03
C HIS A 159 -18.49 -5.60 -5.04
N ASN A 160 -18.63 -6.25 -3.87
CA ASN A 160 -19.39 -7.49 -3.73
C ASN A 160 -20.79 -7.27 -3.17
N VAL A 161 -21.13 -6.03 -2.77
CA VAL A 161 -22.47 -5.69 -2.29
C VAL A 161 -23.32 -5.33 -3.49
N ASP A 162 -24.31 -6.17 -3.78
CA ASP A 162 -25.36 -5.83 -4.74
C ASP A 162 -26.03 -4.52 -4.29
N THR A 163 -25.96 -3.50 -5.14
CA THR A 163 -26.50 -2.16 -4.84
C THR A 163 -27.98 -2.18 -4.46
N SER A 164 -28.72 -3.18 -4.88
CA SER A 164 -30.10 -3.42 -4.46
C SER A 164 -30.22 -3.74 -2.97
N PHE A 165 -29.28 -4.50 -2.40
CA PHE A 165 -29.25 -4.83 -0.98
C PHE A 165 -28.90 -3.62 -0.12
N PHE A 166 -27.98 -2.79 -0.56
CA PHE A 166 -27.59 -1.56 0.16
C PHE A 166 -28.74 -0.54 0.20
N LEU A 167 -29.48 -0.38 -0.89
CA LEU A 167 -30.67 0.49 -0.94
C LEU A 167 -31.79 -0.03 -0.04
N ILE A 168 -32.03 -1.33 0.02
CA ILE A 168 -33.04 -1.92 0.90
C ILE A 168 -32.68 -1.72 2.37
N TYR A 169 -31.37 -1.80 2.74
CA TYR A 169 -30.92 -1.57 4.11
C TYR A 169 -30.98 -0.09 4.55
N LEU A 170 -30.85 0.86 3.60
CA LEU A 170 -30.99 2.30 3.88
C LEU A 170 -32.44 2.79 3.93
N LEU A 171 -33.38 2.04 3.38
CA LEU A 171 -34.80 2.43 3.26
C LEU A 171 -35.70 1.76 4.32
N ASN A 172 -35.18 0.87 5.14
CA ASN A 172 -35.82 0.29 6.32
C ASN A 172 -35.19 0.76 7.62
#